data_2008967af6e6901c365ea24d766f505e
#
_entry.id   2008967af6e6901c365ea24d766f505e
#
_cell.length_a   1.000
_cell.length_b   1.000
_cell.length_c   1.000
_cell.angle_alpha   90.00
_cell.angle_beta   90.00
_cell.angle_gamma   90.00
#
_symmetry.space_group_name_H-M   'P 1'
#
loop_
_entity.id
_entity.type
_entity.pdbx_description
1 polymer ?
#
loop_
_entity_poly.entity_id
_entity_poly.type
_entity_poly.pdbx_seq_one_letter_code
_entity_poly.pdbx_strand_id
1 'polypeptide(L)'
;MAFIIFLLSIFNLLSPQIKIENAWMHSADKGMNTALYFDIKNLSSKNYELVDVASGIAKVVQIHETYKQGENLGMRKVGSIIIKGRTTFHLAPGGFHVMVIRLKENLKVGDKKEFTLTFKNQKKIKIMAVVRDN
;
A
#
# COMPACT_ATOMS: atom_id res chain seq x y z
N MET A 1 -16.48 -38.73 -10.43
CA MET A 1 -15.36 -38.80 -9.47
C MET A 1 -14.16 -37.99 -9.95
N ALA A 2 -13.67 -38.20 -11.17
CA ALA A 2 -12.52 -37.47 -11.70
C ALA A 2 -12.76 -35.97 -11.86
N PHE A 3 -13.98 -35.51 -12.05
CA PHE A 3 -14.33 -34.10 -12.23
C PHE A 3 -14.05 -33.24 -11.00
N ILE A 4 -14.27 -33.77 -9.80
CA ILE A 4 -14.08 -33.04 -8.56
C ILE A 4 -12.60 -32.72 -8.36
N ILE A 5 -11.70 -33.66 -8.63
CA ILE A 5 -10.25 -33.47 -8.50
C ILE A 5 -9.76 -32.43 -9.52
N PHE A 6 -10.30 -32.45 -10.73
CA PHE A 6 -9.94 -31.52 -11.79
C PHE A 6 -10.32 -30.10 -11.43
N LEU A 7 -11.52 -29.88 -10.85
CA LEU A 7 -11.97 -28.56 -10.40
C LEU A 7 -11.10 -28.02 -9.28
N LEU A 8 -10.66 -28.86 -8.35
CA LEU A 8 -9.74 -28.44 -7.29
C LEU A 8 -8.38 -27.98 -7.85
N SER A 9 -7.88 -28.65 -8.88
CA SER A 9 -6.64 -28.26 -9.53
C SER A 9 -6.75 -26.90 -10.19
N ILE A 10 -7.87 -26.62 -10.86
CA ILE A 10 -8.12 -25.30 -11.48
C ILE A 10 -8.17 -24.22 -10.42
N PHE A 11 -8.82 -24.48 -9.30
CA PHE A 11 -8.92 -23.53 -8.20
C PHE A 11 -7.55 -23.17 -7.64
N ASN A 12 -6.64 -24.12 -7.54
CA ASN A 12 -5.28 -23.89 -7.04
C ASN A 12 -4.42 -23.03 -7.97
N LEU A 13 -4.82 -22.86 -9.22
CA LEU A 13 -4.12 -22.00 -10.18
C LEU A 13 -4.46 -20.53 -10.03
N LEU A 14 -5.47 -20.21 -9.20
CA LEU A 14 -5.88 -18.81 -8.94
C LEU A 14 -5.08 -18.19 -7.80
N SER A 15 -3.75 -18.31 -7.84
CA SER A 15 -2.87 -17.70 -6.86
C SER A 15 -2.89 -16.17 -6.99
N PRO A 16 -2.78 -15.43 -5.88
CA PRO A 16 -2.65 -13.98 -5.95
C PRO A 16 -1.43 -13.58 -6.76
N GLN A 17 -1.61 -12.63 -7.68
CA GLN A 17 -0.51 -12.10 -8.49
C GLN A 17 0.22 -10.96 -7.79
N ILE A 18 -0.46 -10.29 -6.86
CA ILE A 18 0.09 -9.18 -6.09
C ILE A 18 0.01 -9.55 -4.61
N LYS A 19 1.11 -9.39 -3.91
CA LYS A 19 1.17 -9.51 -2.45
C LYS A 19 1.62 -8.21 -1.83
N ILE A 20 0.92 -7.78 -0.79
CA ILE A 20 1.32 -6.60 -0.01
C ILE A 20 1.89 -7.11 1.31
N GLU A 21 3.11 -6.67 1.63
CA GLU A 21 3.83 -7.13 2.81
C GLU A 21 4.35 -5.95 3.63
N ASN A 22 4.58 -6.19 4.91
CA ASN A 22 5.25 -5.24 5.82
C ASN A 22 4.56 -3.87 5.88
N ALA A 23 3.23 -3.83 5.91
CA ALA A 23 2.51 -2.56 6.01
C ALA A 23 2.58 -2.00 7.43
N TRP A 24 3.09 -0.76 7.55
CA TRP A 24 3.22 -0.08 8.82
C TRP A 24 3.12 1.43 8.67
N MET A 25 2.82 2.10 9.77
CA MET A 25 2.72 3.55 9.79
C MET A 25 3.16 4.07 11.17
N HIS A 26 3.58 5.34 11.20
CA HIS A 26 3.99 5.97 12.45
C HIS A 26 2.77 6.33 13.30
N SER A 27 2.92 6.24 14.62
CA SER A 27 1.92 6.76 15.55
C SER A 27 1.80 8.27 15.40
N ALA A 28 0.60 8.80 15.61
CA ALA A 28 0.35 10.24 15.56
C ALA A 28 -1.00 10.54 16.21
N ASP A 29 -1.18 11.77 16.63
CA ASP A 29 -2.42 12.22 17.27
C ASP A 29 -3.47 12.67 16.26
N LYS A 30 -4.72 12.67 16.69
CA LYS A 30 -5.84 13.19 15.91
C LYS A 30 -5.52 14.58 15.37
N GLY A 31 -5.84 14.82 14.12
CA GLY A 31 -5.60 16.09 13.42
C GLY A 31 -4.23 16.19 12.78
N MET A 32 -3.31 15.31 13.14
CA MET A 32 -1.95 15.30 12.59
C MET A 32 -1.88 14.44 11.32
N ASN A 33 -0.73 14.50 10.65
CA ASN A 33 -0.44 13.69 9.48
C ASN A 33 0.50 12.56 9.85
N THR A 34 0.41 11.45 9.12
CA THR A 34 1.36 10.35 9.22
C THR A 34 1.60 9.75 7.85
N ALA A 35 2.49 8.79 7.76
CA ALA A 35 2.81 8.12 6.51
C ALA A 35 2.67 6.61 6.67
N LEU A 36 2.20 5.97 5.61
CA LEU A 36 2.05 4.52 5.51
C LEU A 36 3.10 4.00 4.53
N TYR A 37 3.73 2.91 4.90
CA TYR A 37 4.75 2.23 4.10
C TYR A 37 4.39 0.76 3.94
N PHE A 38 4.72 0.19 2.80
CA PHE A 38 4.53 -1.24 2.54
C PHE A 38 5.31 -1.66 1.31
N ASP A 39 5.44 -2.97 1.15
CA ASP A 39 6.06 -3.56 -0.02
C ASP A 39 4.97 -4.12 -0.94
N ILE A 40 5.13 -3.92 -2.23
CA ILE A 40 4.24 -4.49 -3.26
C ILE A 40 5.04 -5.51 -4.05
N LYS A 41 4.72 -6.77 -3.87
CA LYS A 41 5.39 -7.86 -4.57
C LYS A 41 4.55 -8.30 -5.76
N ASN A 42 5.07 -8.08 -6.95
CA ASN A 42 4.40 -8.48 -8.20
C ASN A 42 4.94 -9.83 -8.66
N LEU A 43 4.15 -10.87 -8.46
CA LEU A 43 4.51 -12.25 -8.82
C LEU A 43 4.18 -12.59 -10.26
N SER A 44 3.49 -11.70 -10.98
CA SER A 44 3.11 -11.92 -12.37
C SER A 44 4.20 -11.45 -13.32
N SER A 45 4.04 -11.79 -14.59
CA SER A 45 4.91 -11.27 -15.66
C SER A 45 4.44 -9.93 -16.21
N LYS A 46 3.27 -9.44 -15.78
CA LYS A 46 2.68 -8.18 -16.25
C LYS A 46 2.97 -7.06 -15.28
N ASN A 47 3.02 -5.83 -15.80
CA ASN A 47 3.10 -4.65 -14.93
C ASN A 47 1.76 -4.38 -14.28
N TYR A 48 1.78 -3.95 -13.03
CA TYR A 48 0.61 -3.45 -12.33
C TYR A 48 0.81 -1.98 -12.01
N GLU A 49 -0.28 -1.24 -11.89
CA GLU A 49 -0.20 0.18 -11.59
C GLU A 49 -1.13 0.48 -10.41
N LEU A 50 -0.54 0.92 -9.28
CA LEU A 50 -1.29 1.35 -8.11
C LEU A 50 -1.74 2.78 -8.35
N VAL A 51 -3.05 3.01 -8.37
CA VAL A 51 -3.62 4.32 -8.71
C VAL A 51 -4.31 5.01 -7.53
N ASP A 52 -4.61 4.29 -6.47
CA ASP A 52 -5.29 4.89 -5.32
C ASP A 52 -5.06 4.09 -4.05
N VAL A 53 -5.00 4.80 -2.93
CA VAL A 53 -5.01 4.22 -1.60
C VAL A 53 -6.04 5.00 -0.78
N ALA A 54 -6.95 4.28 -0.14
CA ALA A 54 -8.03 4.88 0.63
C ALA A 54 -8.11 4.30 2.04
N SER A 55 -8.57 5.11 2.98
CA SER A 55 -8.86 4.68 4.34
C SER A 55 -9.81 5.67 5.01
N GLY A 56 -10.66 5.15 5.90
CA GLY A 56 -11.56 5.99 6.68
C GLY A 56 -10.91 6.70 7.88
N ILE A 57 -9.62 6.46 8.15
CA ILE A 57 -8.96 7.01 9.35
C ILE A 57 -8.50 8.46 9.20
N ALA A 58 -8.54 9.02 7.99
CA ALA A 58 -8.04 10.37 7.73
C ALA A 58 -8.92 11.08 6.72
N LYS A 59 -8.78 12.42 6.67
CA LYS A 59 -9.55 13.22 5.71
C LYS A 59 -9.07 13.03 4.29
N VAL A 60 -7.74 12.88 4.09
CA VAL A 60 -7.15 12.73 2.76
C VAL A 60 -6.05 11.67 2.83
N VAL A 61 -6.02 10.79 1.84
CA VAL A 61 -4.99 9.76 1.69
C VAL A 61 -4.47 9.86 0.25
N GLN A 62 -3.16 10.02 0.09
CA GLN A 62 -2.54 10.26 -1.23
C GLN A 62 -1.20 9.55 -1.34
N ILE A 63 -0.84 9.17 -2.55
CA ILE A 63 0.49 8.65 -2.84
C ILE A 63 1.43 9.83 -3.04
N HIS A 64 2.53 9.85 -2.31
CA HIS A 64 3.54 10.91 -2.38
C HIS A 64 4.92 10.34 -2.66
N GLU A 65 5.80 11.21 -3.12
CA GLU A 65 7.21 10.91 -3.30
C GLU A 65 8.03 11.99 -2.61
N THR A 66 9.01 11.57 -1.82
CA THR A 66 10.03 12.48 -1.29
C THR A 66 11.06 12.70 -2.37
N TYR A 67 11.39 13.95 -2.66
CA TYR A 67 12.41 14.30 -3.62
C TYR A 67 13.43 15.23 -3.00
N LYS A 68 14.64 15.24 -3.59
CA LYS A 68 15.73 16.10 -3.15
C LYS A 68 16.05 17.10 -4.27
N GLN A 69 16.11 18.38 -3.89
CA GLN A 69 16.52 19.45 -4.80
C GLN A 69 17.63 20.24 -4.14
N GLY A 70 18.88 19.98 -4.56
CA GLY A 70 20.04 20.51 -3.85
C GLY A 70 20.13 19.92 -2.45
N GLU A 71 20.12 20.78 -1.43
CA GLU A 71 20.12 20.37 -0.02
C GLU A 71 18.71 20.31 0.56
N ASN A 72 17.70 20.71 -0.21
CA ASN A 72 16.31 20.74 0.25
C ASN A 72 15.62 19.43 -0.05
N LEU A 73 14.80 18.99 0.92
CA LEU A 73 13.89 17.87 0.75
C LEU A 73 12.47 18.39 0.58
N GLY A 74 11.72 17.81 -0.33
CA GLY A 74 10.32 18.12 -0.53
C GLY A 74 9.51 16.85 -0.74
N MET A 75 8.20 17.01 -0.67
CA MET A 75 7.26 15.93 -0.96
C MET A 75 6.31 16.40 -2.04
N ARG A 76 5.91 15.50 -2.93
CA ARG A 76 4.93 15.80 -3.96
C ARG A 76 3.99 14.65 -4.16
N LYS A 77 2.75 14.99 -4.49
CA LYS A 77 1.74 14.00 -4.86
C LYS A 77 2.13 13.38 -6.22
N VAL A 78 1.98 12.07 -6.32
CA VAL A 78 2.14 11.36 -7.59
C VAL A 78 0.83 10.66 -7.94
N GLY A 79 0.55 10.52 -9.25
CA GLY A 79 -0.70 9.96 -9.71
C GLY A 79 -0.77 8.44 -9.58
N SER A 80 0.36 7.76 -9.68
CA SER A 80 0.40 6.31 -9.63
C SER A 80 1.81 5.78 -9.43
N ILE A 81 1.88 4.49 -9.12
CA ILE A 81 3.14 3.74 -9.02
C ILE A 81 3.04 2.53 -9.94
N ILE A 82 4.02 2.37 -10.82
CA ILE A 82 4.11 1.19 -11.69
C ILE A 82 5.00 0.16 -11.01
N ILE A 83 4.46 -1.04 -10.82
CA ILE A 83 5.20 -2.18 -10.28
C ILE A 83 5.45 -3.14 -11.44
N LYS A 84 6.69 -3.22 -11.89
CA LYS A 84 7.06 -4.08 -13.01
C LYS A 84 6.88 -5.54 -12.67
N GLY A 85 6.57 -6.34 -13.68
CA GLY A 85 6.43 -7.78 -13.52
C GLY A 85 7.64 -8.40 -12.85
N ARG A 86 7.40 -9.31 -11.91
CA ARG A 86 8.42 -10.07 -11.16
C ARG A 86 9.37 -9.19 -10.37
N THR A 87 8.89 -8.04 -9.89
CA THR A 87 9.68 -7.16 -9.02
C THR A 87 8.90 -6.85 -7.76
N THR A 88 9.61 -6.34 -6.76
CA THR A 88 9.02 -5.81 -5.54
C THR A 88 9.27 -4.30 -5.51
N PHE A 89 8.22 -3.54 -5.27
CA PHE A 89 8.33 -2.09 -5.09
C PHE A 89 8.20 -1.77 -3.60
N HIS A 90 9.16 -1.02 -3.07
CA HIS A 90 9.18 -0.66 -1.66
C HIS A 90 8.74 0.79 -1.46
N LEU A 91 7.66 0.99 -0.70
CA LEU A 91 7.35 2.31 -0.15
C LEU A 91 8.03 2.37 1.20
N ALA A 92 8.94 3.33 1.37
CA ALA A 92 9.79 3.42 2.56
C ALA A 92 10.15 4.86 2.88
N PRO A 93 10.52 5.16 4.13
CA PRO A 93 10.94 6.52 4.50
C PRO A 93 12.05 7.03 3.58
N GLY A 94 11.90 8.28 3.12
CA GLY A 94 12.84 8.90 2.18
C GLY A 94 12.54 8.66 0.71
N GLY A 95 11.54 7.83 0.39
CA GLY A 95 11.13 7.54 -0.97
C GLY A 95 9.64 7.75 -1.19
N PHE A 96 8.99 6.80 -1.86
CA PHE A 96 7.55 6.80 -2.03
C PHE A 96 6.88 6.40 -0.71
N HIS A 97 5.72 7.00 -0.45
CA HIS A 97 4.93 6.71 0.73
C HIS A 97 3.47 7.07 0.48
N VAL A 98 2.58 6.58 1.33
CA VAL A 98 1.19 7.02 1.34
C VAL A 98 1.06 8.06 2.44
N MET A 99 0.73 9.29 2.05
CA MET A 99 0.50 10.36 2.99
C MET A 99 -0.91 10.27 3.54
N VAL A 100 -1.01 10.18 4.86
CA VAL A 100 -2.29 10.05 5.59
C VAL A 100 -2.50 11.37 6.31
N ILE A 101 -3.38 12.20 5.75
CA ILE A 101 -3.50 13.62 6.10
C ILE A 101 -4.72 13.85 6.97
N ARG A 102 -4.51 14.52 8.10
CA ARG A 102 -5.53 14.90 9.08
C ARG A 102 -6.26 13.68 9.63
N LEU A 103 -5.60 13.00 10.54
CA LEU A 103 -6.16 11.84 11.22
C LEU A 103 -7.47 12.20 11.93
N LYS A 104 -8.45 11.33 11.82
CA LYS A 104 -9.73 11.47 12.50
C LYS A 104 -9.72 10.92 13.92
N GLU A 105 -8.64 10.23 14.28
CA GLU A 105 -8.47 9.59 15.58
C GLU A 105 -6.99 9.52 15.94
N ASN A 106 -6.69 9.27 17.22
CA ASN A 106 -5.32 9.00 17.65
C ASN A 106 -4.89 7.62 17.18
N LEU A 107 -3.67 7.52 16.64
CA LEU A 107 -3.05 6.24 16.29
C LEU A 107 -2.00 5.90 17.34
N LYS A 108 -2.23 4.81 18.05
CA LYS A 108 -1.35 4.34 19.12
C LYS A 108 -0.55 3.12 18.65
N VAL A 109 0.66 3.02 19.14
CA VAL A 109 1.52 1.86 18.85
C VAL A 109 0.77 0.56 19.13
N GLY A 110 0.79 -0.35 18.17
CA GLY A 110 0.08 -1.63 18.24
C GLY A 110 -1.28 -1.64 17.56
N ASP A 111 -1.84 -0.47 17.27
CA ASP A 111 -3.10 -0.40 16.51
C ASP A 111 -2.90 -0.98 15.12
N LYS A 112 -3.98 -1.53 14.56
CA LYS A 112 -4.02 -2.00 13.17
C LYS A 112 -5.11 -1.25 12.43
N LYS A 113 -4.78 -0.69 11.27
CA LYS A 113 -5.72 0.12 10.50
C LYS A 113 -5.83 -0.40 9.07
N GLU A 114 -7.06 -0.39 8.55
CA GLU A 114 -7.37 -0.89 7.23
C GLU A 114 -7.17 0.16 6.16
N PHE A 115 -6.54 -0.23 5.07
CA PHE A 115 -6.41 0.56 3.85
C PHE A 115 -6.86 -0.28 2.66
N THR A 116 -7.42 0.37 1.66
CA THR A 116 -7.78 -0.27 0.40
C THR A 116 -6.90 0.29 -0.71
N LEU A 117 -6.18 -0.61 -1.37
CA LEU A 117 -5.35 -0.29 -2.53
C LEU A 117 -6.15 -0.60 -3.78
N THR A 118 -6.19 0.35 -4.72
CA THR A 118 -6.84 0.15 -6.02
C THR A 118 -5.81 0.21 -7.13
N PHE A 119 -5.81 -0.80 -7.99
CA PHE A 119 -4.93 -0.88 -9.15
C PHE A 119 -5.70 -0.50 -10.42
N LYS A 120 -5.00 -0.10 -11.46
CA LYS A 120 -5.60 0.40 -12.70
C LYS A 120 -6.57 -0.59 -13.34
N ASN A 121 -6.34 -1.89 -13.19
CA ASN A 121 -7.23 -2.93 -13.69
C ASN A 121 -8.48 -3.14 -12.85
N GLN A 122 -8.80 -2.21 -11.95
CA GLN A 122 -9.93 -2.25 -11.01
C GLN A 122 -9.76 -3.26 -9.87
N LYS A 123 -8.65 -3.95 -9.78
CA LYS A 123 -8.37 -4.86 -8.67
C LYS A 123 -8.18 -4.06 -7.38
N LYS A 124 -8.87 -4.48 -6.32
CA LYS A 124 -8.75 -3.87 -5.00
C LYS A 124 -8.20 -4.87 -4.01
N ILE A 125 -7.29 -4.40 -3.17
CA ILE A 125 -6.69 -5.21 -2.11
C ILE A 125 -6.83 -4.46 -0.80
N LYS A 126 -7.42 -5.10 0.21
CA LYS A 126 -7.48 -4.56 1.57
C LYS A 126 -6.28 -5.04 2.35
N ILE A 127 -5.65 -4.12 3.07
CA ILE A 127 -4.50 -4.43 3.91
C ILE A 127 -4.70 -3.86 5.31
N MET A 128 -4.02 -4.47 6.28
CA MET A 128 -3.97 -3.97 7.65
C MET A 128 -2.55 -3.47 7.93
N ALA A 129 -2.43 -2.20 8.29
CA ALA A 129 -1.14 -1.61 8.64
C ALA A 129 -1.00 -1.54 10.17
N VAL A 130 0.17 -1.92 10.66
CA VAL A 130 0.50 -1.84 12.08
C VAL A 130 1.03 -0.45 12.38
N VAL A 131 0.50 0.16 13.44
CA VAL A 131 1.02 1.43 13.95
C VAL A 131 2.20 1.13 14.85
N ARG A 132 3.33 1.77 14.59
CA ARG A 132 4.53 1.59 15.41
C ARG A 132 5.27 2.89 15.59
N ASP A 133 6.14 2.89 16.57
CA ASP A 133 7.05 3.98 16.83
C ASP A 133 8.29 3.86 15.95
N ASN A 134 9.10 4.89 15.88
CA ASN A 134 10.34 4.87 15.10
C ASN A 134 11.39 3.96 15.71
#